data_8d6c70f6d8501413f3f389f4c2276c2a
#
_entry.id   8d6c70f6d8501413f3f389f4c2276c2a
#
_cell.length_a   1.000
_cell.length_b   1.000
_cell.length_c   1.000
_cell.angle_alpha   90.00
_cell.angle_beta   90.00
_cell.angle_gamma   90.00
#
_symmetry.space_group_name_H-M   'P 1'
#
loop_
_entity.id
_entity.type
_entity.pdbx_description
1 polymer ?
#
loop_
_entity_poly.entity_id
_entity_poly.type
_entity_poly.pdbx_seq_one_letter_code
_entity_poly.pdbx_strand_id
1 'polypeptide(L)'
;KMNDFLGMLTSNLLKAVLVGTLITGIIQSSGATTVMVVGFVSAGLMTLSQAVGVIMGANIGTTVTAWIVSLSQIGDSMKMLNPEFYAPVLIGIGAGIIMFSKSETKKSRAEIIIGFGLLFQGLKFMSEAVAPYTDAPIFATVFTTLGSNPFLGMLAGAVVTAILQSSSVSVGILQMLAGNGLIMTNAAIFITLGENIGSCVTAMLSSIGGSRDARRAAVMHLSFNMIGAILFTVLSIVLFAMKPALAHYHISPVQISLFHTGFKLIMTVLLFPFGEQLVSLSGVLVPEKKGEALADVKKEEELVTRLDPRIFEQPAIAVAALSNEVAAMGKLTLRNVERACEVCFTQDETVMAEIKETERKINAMNRELSEYLIKANTLPVNEHQRLVITDLFNTLTDFERSGDHAENIAKGVQILKSRDLVLSETGKKDLRELSDAVLEAYRNAVKAREEHSVASARKVSACEDLVDSLRDEQKERHMERLSKGECKPEAGHVFIEIIDNLERISDHAQNVAEYIMNEI
;
A
#
# COMPACT_ATOMS: atom_id res chain seq x y z
N LYS A 1 11.47 -3.03 -6.88
CA LYS A 1 11.62 -1.58 -7.24
C LYS A 1 10.74 -0.66 -6.39
N MET A 2 9.43 -0.95 -6.20
CA MET A 2 8.56 -0.06 -5.40
C MET A 2 8.90 -0.14 -3.90
N ASN A 3 9.08 -1.34 -3.35
CA ASN A 3 9.52 -1.55 -1.97
C ASN A 3 10.89 -0.90 -1.71
N ASP A 4 11.85 -1.08 -2.64
CA ASP A 4 13.18 -0.48 -2.52
C ASP A 4 13.11 1.04 -2.63
N PHE A 5 12.29 1.55 -3.54
CA PHE A 5 12.06 2.98 -3.73
C PHE A 5 11.39 3.60 -2.51
N LEU A 6 10.30 3.00 -2.00
CA LEU A 6 9.65 3.43 -0.76
C LEU A 6 10.61 3.29 0.43
N GLY A 7 11.33 2.18 0.53
CA GLY A 7 12.34 1.95 1.56
C GLY A 7 13.46 2.99 1.53
N MET A 8 13.95 3.37 0.35
CA MET A 8 14.96 4.42 0.19
C MET A 8 14.43 5.81 0.58
N LEU A 9 13.22 6.14 0.15
CA LEU A 9 12.56 7.42 0.46
C LEU A 9 12.19 7.55 1.94
N THR A 10 11.92 6.44 2.62
CA THR A 10 11.51 6.40 4.03
C THR A 10 12.55 5.71 4.92
N SER A 11 13.82 5.66 4.48
CA SER A 11 14.92 4.95 5.15
C SER A 11 15.24 5.46 6.57
N ASN A 12 14.83 6.66 6.89
CA ASN A 12 14.84 7.20 8.25
C ASN A 12 13.64 8.12 8.48
N LEU A 13 13.32 8.38 9.74
CA LEU A 13 12.16 9.16 10.13
C LEU A 13 12.14 10.57 9.51
N LEU A 14 13.29 11.24 9.41
CA LEU A 14 13.38 12.58 8.82
C LEU A 14 13.03 12.58 7.33
N LYS A 15 13.57 11.62 6.57
CA LYS A 15 13.22 11.47 5.14
C LYS A 15 11.73 11.16 4.98
N ALA A 16 11.18 10.27 5.82
CA ALA A 16 9.76 9.93 5.79
C ALA A 16 8.88 11.17 6.04
N VAL A 17 9.25 12.03 7.01
CA VAL A 17 8.55 13.30 7.27
C VAL A 17 8.64 14.24 6.07
N LEU A 18 9.83 14.40 5.47
CA LEU A 18 10.01 15.26 4.30
C LEU A 18 9.19 14.75 3.10
N VAL A 19 9.21 13.44 2.85
CA VAL A 19 8.43 12.80 1.78
C VAL A 19 6.94 13.00 2.01
N GLY A 20 6.43 12.75 3.22
CA GLY A 20 5.03 12.98 3.56
C GLY A 20 4.61 14.44 3.38
N THR A 21 5.47 15.39 3.79
CA THR A 21 5.26 16.83 3.61
C THR A 21 5.17 17.20 2.14
N LEU A 22 6.13 16.72 1.32
CA LEU A 22 6.19 17.02 -0.10
C LEU A 22 4.99 16.43 -0.86
N ILE A 23 4.71 15.14 -0.64
CA ILE A 23 3.59 14.45 -1.30
C ILE A 23 2.27 15.16 -0.97
N THR A 24 2.01 15.44 0.31
CA THR A 24 0.76 16.10 0.72
C THR A 24 0.69 17.54 0.21
N GLY A 25 1.81 18.26 0.22
CA GLY A 25 1.88 19.62 -0.34
C GLY A 25 1.60 19.66 -1.84
N ILE A 26 1.99 18.64 -2.61
CA ILE A 26 1.72 18.51 -4.04
C ILE A 26 0.27 18.04 -4.28
N ILE A 27 -0.16 16.95 -3.61
CA ILE A 27 -1.51 16.38 -3.80
C ILE A 27 -2.59 17.29 -3.21
N GLN A 28 -2.25 18.15 -2.25
CA GLN A 28 -3.18 19.06 -1.54
C GLN A 28 -4.27 18.31 -0.75
N SER A 29 -4.01 17.04 -0.39
CA SER A 29 -4.92 16.20 0.36
C SER A 29 -4.17 15.30 1.33
N SER A 30 -4.21 15.64 2.62
CA SER A 30 -3.68 14.77 3.68
C SER A 30 -4.51 13.50 3.84
N GLY A 31 -5.81 13.57 3.57
CA GLY A 31 -6.69 12.40 3.55
C GLY A 31 -6.21 11.38 2.52
N ALA A 32 -5.99 11.79 1.27
CA ALA A 32 -5.47 10.91 0.22
C ALA A 32 -4.09 10.34 0.58
N THR A 33 -3.17 11.17 1.10
CA THR A 33 -1.84 10.70 1.52
C THR A 33 -1.93 9.68 2.65
N THR A 34 -2.76 9.90 3.67
CA THR A 34 -2.88 8.97 4.80
C THR A 34 -3.61 7.68 4.41
N VAL A 35 -4.63 7.73 3.55
CA VAL A 35 -5.27 6.54 2.96
C VAL A 35 -4.27 5.71 2.17
N MET A 36 -3.41 6.37 1.37
CA MET A 36 -2.33 5.69 0.63
C MET A 36 -1.34 5.01 1.58
N VAL A 37 -0.93 5.67 2.67
CA VAL A 37 -0.06 5.08 3.70
C VAL A 37 -0.72 3.88 4.37
N VAL A 38 -2.01 3.98 4.75
CA VAL A 38 -2.80 2.86 5.31
C VAL A 38 -2.84 1.70 4.30
N GLY A 39 -3.04 1.99 3.01
CA GLY A 39 -3.01 1.00 1.93
C GLY A 39 -1.64 0.32 1.79
N PHE A 40 -0.54 1.08 1.80
CA PHE A 40 0.81 0.52 1.72
C PHE A 40 1.15 -0.36 2.93
N VAL A 41 0.74 0.05 4.13
CA VAL A 41 0.92 -0.77 5.33
C VAL A 41 0.07 -2.05 5.24
N SER A 42 -1.18 -1.94 4.76
CA SER A 42 -2.07 -3.10 4.56
C SER A 42 -1.51 -4.10 3.56
N ALA A 43 -0.87 -3.61 2.50
CA ALA A 43 -0.25 -4.42 1.45
C ALA A 43 1.18 -4.91 1.80
N GLY A 44 1.68 -4.65 3.02
CA GLY A 44 3.04 -5.02 3.42
C GLY A 44 4.16 -4.27 2.67
N LEU A 45 3.83 -3.17 1.97
CA LEU A 45 4.79 -2.36 1.21
C LEU A 45 5.50 -1.31 2.09
N MET A 46 4.99 -1.06 3.29
CA MET A 46 5.51 -0.08 4.24
C MET A 46 5.36 -0.59 5.67
N THR A 47 6.40 -0.43 6.48
CA THR A 47 6.34 -0.74 7.92
C THR A 47 5.66 0.39 8.70
N LEU A 48 5.17 0.09 9.91
CA LEU A 48 4.58 1.11 10.80
C LEU A 48 5.59 2.21 11.19
N SER A 49 6.87 1.85 11.39
CA SER A 49 7.93 2.82 11.68
C SER A 49 8.20 3.78 10.52
N GLN A 50 8.03 3.34 9.28
CA GLN A 50 8.08 4.22 8.10
C GLN A 50 6.82 5.07 7.99
N ALA A 51 5.66 4.45 8.22
CA ALA A 51 4.35 5.10 8.10
C ALA A 51 4.20 6.29 9.07
N VAL A 52 4.69 6.18 10.32
CA VAL A 52 4.59 7.26 11.31
C VAL A 52 5.26 8.54 10.82
N GLY A 53 6.43 8.44 10.17
CA GLY A 53 7.12 9.60 9.61
C GLY A 53 6.35 10.24 8.46
N VAL A 54 5.83 9.44 7.53
CA VAL A 54 5.02 9.96 6.40
C VAL A 54 3.73 10.62 6.92
N ILE A 55 3.08 10.07 7.93
CA ILE A 55 1.88 10.63 8.58
C ILE A 55 2.19 11.97 9.25
N MET A 56 3.32 12.09 9.99
CA MET A 56 3.78 13.35 10.56
C MET A 56 4.01 14.40 9.48
N GLY A 57 4.67 14.01 8.38
CA GLY A 57 4.92 14.88 7.24
C GLY A 57 3.64 15.32 6.52
N ALA A 58 2.70 14.41 6.33
CA ALA A 58 1.40 14.71 5.72
C ALA A 58 0.65 15.80 6.52
N ASN A 59 0.75 15.77 7.84
CA ASN A 59 0.21 16.81 8.69
C ASN A 59 0.84 18.20 8.42
N ILE A 60 2.14 18.29 8.19
CA ILE A 60 2.80 19.55 7.80
C ILE A 60 2.35 19.97 6.40
N GLY A 61 2.34 19.04 5.43
CA GLY A 61 1.97 19.33 4.03
C GLY A 61 0.57 19.93 3.88
N THR A 62 -0.37 19.58 4.76
CA THR A 62 -1.73 20.16 4.78
C THR A 62 -1.72 21.67 4.96
N THR A 63 -0.71 22.23 5.63
CA THR A 63 -0.66 23.68 5.89
C THR A 63 -0.46 24.50 4.61
N VAL A 64 0.10 23.92 3.55
CA VAL A 64 0.27 24.58 2.25
C VAL A 64 -1.08 25.04 1.70
N THR A 65 -2.12 24.19 1.81
CA THR A 65 -3.48 24.56 1.37
C THR A 65 -4.03 25.75 2.16
N ALA A 66 -3.82 25.78 3.49
CA ALA A 66 -4.25 26.91 4.31
C ALA A 66 -3.62 28.23 3.86
N TRP A 67 -2.33 28.22 3.46
CA TRP A 67 -1.67 29.39 2.91
C TRP A 67 -2.21 29.79 1.54
N ILE A 68 -2.46 28.84 0.64
CA ILE A 68 -3.05 29.10 -0.67
C ILE A 68 -4.42 29.77 -0.51
N VAL A 69 -5.26 29.25 0.40
CA VAL A 69 -6.59 29.82 0.67
C VAL A 69 -6.48 31.20 1.32
N SER A 70 -5.56 31.43 2.26
CA SER A 70 -5.40 32.73 2.90
C SER A 70 -4.96 33.84 1.94
N LEU A 71 -4.25 33.48 0.86
CA LEU A 71 -3.87 34.45 -0.17
C LEU A 71 -5.06 35.03 -0.92
N SER A 72 -6.18 34.28 -1.04
CA SER A 72 -7.41 34.78 -1.66
C SER A 72 -8.08 35.90 -0.87
N GLN A 73 -7.73 36.03 0.40
CA GLN A 73 -8.33 36.98 1.33
C GLN A 73 -7.45 38.25 1.57
N ILE A 74 -6.35 38.39 0.82
CA ILE A 74 -5.50 39.59 0.91
C ILE A 74 -6.23 40.76 0.25
N GLY A 75 -6.49 41.78 1.05
CA GLY A 75 -7.39 42.91 0.72
C GLY A 75 -7.06 43.73 -0.53
N ASP A 76 -7.86 44.73 -0.81
CA ASP A 76 -7.97 45.55 -2.01
C ASP A 76 -6.68 46.15 -2.61
N SER A 77 -5.62 46.29 -1.82
CA SER A 77 -4.34 46.85 -2.27
C SER A 77 -3.57 45.95 -3.24
N MET A 78 -3.94 44.69 -3.40
CA MET A 78 -3.30 43.70 -4.28
C MET A 78 -4.29 42.86 -5.08
N LYS A 79 -5.41 43.45 -5.51
CA LYS A 79 -6.46 42.74 -6.30
C LYS A 79 -5.92 41.94 -7.48
N MET A 80 -4.84 42.42 -8.12
CA MET A 80 -4.20 41.73 -9.25
C MET A 80 -3.46 40.46 -8.84
N LEU A 81 -3.15 40.26 -7.57
CA LEU A 81 -2.52 39.02 -7.05
C LEU A 81 -3.53 38.06 -6.42
N ASN A 82 -4.80 38.46 -6.29
CA ASN A 82 -5.83 37.62 -5.73
C ASN A 82 -6.18 36.45 -6.69
N PRO A 83 -5.99 35.20 -6.28
CA PRO A 83 -6.31 34.04 -7.11
C PRO A 83 -7.77 33.99 -7.60
N GLU A 84 -8.70 34.60 -6.86
CA GLU A 84 -10.12 34.67 -7.25
C GLU A 84 -10.33 35.45 -8.56
N PHE A 85 -9.47 36.43 -8.83
CA PHE A 85 -9.54 37.22 -10.09
C PHE A 85 -9.18 36.36 -11.31
N TYR A 86 -8.22 35.43 -11.15
CA TYR A 86 -7.77 34.54 -12.23
C TYR A 86 -8.55 33.24 -12.32
N ALA A 87 -9.34 32.90 -11.31
CA ALA A 87 -10.07 31.61 -11.25
C ALA A 87 -10.90 31.33 -12.51
N PRO A 88 -11.74 32.23 -13.03
CA PRO A 88 -12.51 31.99 -14.28
C PRO A 88 -11.61 31.79 -15.50
N VAL A 89 -10.48 32.51 -15.56
CA VAL A 89 -9.52 32.42 -16.68
C VAL A 89 -8.82 31.07 -16.64
N LEU A 90 -8.41 30.60 -15.46
CA LEU A 90 -7.80 29.29 -15.27
C LEU A 90 -8.76 28.16 -15.66
N ILE A 91 -10.03 28.24 -15.27
CA ILE A 91 -11.07 27.29 -15.67
C ILE A 91 -11.22 27.28 -17.21
N GLY A 92 -11.29 28.46 -17.83
CA GLY A 92 -11.40 28.58 -19.29
C GLY A 92 -10.19 27.99 -20.04
N ILE A 93 -8.97 28.30 -19.59
CA ILE A 93 -7.73 27.73 -20.17
C ILE A 93 -7.72 26.21 -20.02
N GLY A 94 -8.01 25.71 -18.83
CA GLY A 94 -8.03 24.28 -18.57
C GLY A 94 -9.07 23.55 -19.41
N ALA A 95 -10.28 24.09 -19.52
CA ALA A 95 -11.35 23.55 -20.38
C ALA A 95 -10.94 23.54 -21.86
N GLY A 96 -10.29 24.63 -22.33
CA GLY A 96 -9.75 24.69 -23.69
C GLY A 96 -8.69 23.60 -23.95
N ILE A 97 -7.76 23.38 -23.00
CA ILE A 97 -6.75 22.31 -23.14
C ILE A 97 -7.42 20.94 -23.19
N ILE A 98 -8.41 20.65 -22.35
CA ILE A 98 -9.14 19.36 -22.35
C ILE A 98 -9.83 19.16 -23.71
N MET A 99 -10.48 20.20 -24.24
CA MET A 99 -11.27 20.11 -25.46
C MET A 99 -10.41 19.93 -26.72
N PHE A 100 -9.25 20.59 -26.79
CA PHE A 100 -8.42 20.61 -28.00
C PHE A 100 -7.18 19.72 -27.94
N SER A 101 -6.77 19.20 -26.77
CA SER A 101 -5.59 18.35 -26.65
C SER A 101 -5.92 16.87 -26.91
N LYS A 102 -5.05 16.21 -27.66
CA LYS A 102 -5.08 14.74 -27.85
C LYS A 102 -4.21 13.99 -26.82
N SER A 103 -3.40 14.71 -26.03
CA SER A 103 -2.48 14.11 -25.05
C SER A 103 -3.15 13.99 -23.70
N GLU A 104 -3.27 12.77 -23.17
CA GLU A 104 -3.84 12.49 -21.83
C GLU A 104 -3.05 13.20 -20.72
N THR A 105 -1.72 13.27 -20.83
CA THR A 105 -0.88 14.00 -19.87
C THR A 105 -1.21 15.50 -19.81
N LYS A 106 -1.53 16.12 -20.97
CA LYS A 106 -1.92 17.54 -21.02
C LYS A 106 -3.32 17.73 -20.45
N LYS A 107 -4.26 16.81 -20.71
CA LYS A 107 -5.61 16.84 -20.12
C LYS A 107 -5.54 16.72 -18.60
N SER A 108 -4.77 15.76 -18.06
CA SER A 108 -4.61 15.59 -16.62
C SER A 108 -4.02 16.85 -15.94
N ARG A 109 -3.04 17.53 -16.58
CA ARG A 109 -2.53 18.82 -16.08
C ARG A 109 -3.59 19.92 -16.15
N ALA A 110 -4.44 19.92 -17.18
CA ALA A 110 -5.52 20.88 -17.32
C ALA A 110 -6.61 20.68 -16.24
N GLU A 111 -6.90 19.44 -15.83
CA GLU A 111 -7.79 19.12 -14.71
C GLU A 111 -7.31 19.74 -13.40
N ILE A 112 -5.99 19.73 -13.13
CA ILE A 112 -5.41 20.41 -11.97
C ILE A 112 -5.65 21.92 -12.03
N ILE A 113 -5.47 22.54 -13.20
CA ILE A 113 -5.69 23.98 -13.41
C ILE A 113 -7.18 24.32 -13.19
N ILE A 114 -8.09 23.51 -13.73
CA ILE A 114 -9.54 23.68 -13.53
C ILE A 114 -9.88 23.52 -12.05
N GLY A 115 -9.38 22.48 -11.38
CA GLY A 115 -9.64 22.23 -9.96
C GLY A 115 -9.20 23.39 -9.08
N PHE A 116 -8.03 23.98 -9.37
CA PHE A 116 -7.54 25.19 -8.70
C PHE A 116 -8.47 26.39 -8.92
N GLY A 117 -8.90 26.63 -10.16
CA GLY A 117 -9.87 27.68 -10.47
C GLY A 117 -11.21 27.49 -9.77
N LEU A 118 -11.75 26.24 -9.77
CA LEU A 118 -13.00 25.91 -9.08
C LEU A 118 -12.91 26.10 -7.57
N LEU A 119 -11.76 25.78 -6.94
CA LEU A 119 -11.54 26.00 -5.52
C LEU A 119 -11.74 27.48 -5.15
N PHE A 120 -11.05 28.40 -5.85
CA PHE A 120 -11.17 29.84 -5.55
C PHE A 120 -12.54 30.42 -5.92
N GLN A 121 -13.14 29.95 -7.01
CA GLN A 121 -14.50 30.36 -7.36
C GLN A 121 -15.52 29.88 -6.32
N GLY A 122 -15.36 28.67 -5.76
CA GLY A 122 -16.17 28.14 -4.67
C GLY A 122 -16.02 28.94 -3.38
N LEU A 123 -14.78 29.30 -3.00
CA LEU A 123 -14.51 30.16 -1.84
C LEU A 123 -15.17 31.53 -1.97
N LYS A 124 -15.11 32.13 -3.17
CA LYS A 124 -15.78 33.39 -3.47
C LYS A 124 -17.29 33.27 -3.30
N PHE A 125 -17.93 32.27 -3.89
CA PHE A 125 -19.38 32.04 -3.75
C PHE A 125 -19.78 31.81 -2.30
N MET A 126 -18.98 31.08 -1.51
CA MET A 126 -19.22 30.90 -0.08
C MET A 126 -19.16 32.23 0.68
N SER A 127 -18.15 33.07 0.40
CA SER A 127 -18.03 34.38 1.02
C SER A 127 -19.23 35.28 0.68
N GLU A 128 -19.62 35.36 -0.59
CA GLU A 128 -20.79 36.11 -1.04
C GLU A 128 -22.10 35.61 -0.43
N ALA A 129 -22.26 34.29 -0.25
CA ALA A 129 -23.43 33.70 0.38
C ALA A 129 -23.55 34.01 1.89
N VAL A 130 -22.43 34.15 2.58
CA VAL A 130 -22.40 34.41 4.03
C VAL A 130 -22.42 35.89 4.35
N ALA A 131 -21.87 36.75 3.46
CA ALA A 131 -21.77 38.18 3.68
C ALA A 131 -23.07 38.88 4.16
N PRO A 132 -24.29 38.57 3.63
CA PRO A 132 -25.52 39.18 4.10
C PRO A 132 -25.90 38.86 5.56
N TYR A 133 -25.30 37.79 6.12
CA TYR A 133 -25.61 37.28 7.46
C TYR A 133 -24.57 37.70 8.51
N THR A 134 -23.53 38.44 8.12
CA THR A 134 -22.42 38.83 9.03
C THR A 134 -22.90 39.56 10.28
N ASP A 135 -23.96 40.36 10.16
CA ASP A 135 -24.53 41.12 11.26
C ASP A 135 -25.65 40.37 12.02
N ALA A 136 -25.95 39.14 11.64
CA ALA A 136 -26.99 38.36 12.29
C ALA A 136 -26.57 37.93 13.70
N PRO A 137 -27.40 38.23 14.76
CA PRO A 137 -27.05 37.94 16.17
C PRO A 137 -26.75 36.45 16.44
N ILE A 138 -27.30 35.56 15.63
CA ILE A 138 -27.10 34.11 15.78
C ILE A 138 -25.63 33.70 15.56
N PHE A 139 -24.93 34.28 14.58
CA PHE A 139 -23.52 33.99 14.34
C PHE A 139 -22.65 34.47 15.49
N ALA A 140 -22.88 35.73 15.97
CA ALA A 140 -22.17 36.26 17.11
C ALA A 140 -22.35 35.36 18.36
N THR A 141 -23.58 34.90 18.63
CA THR A 141 -23.87 34.01 19.75
C THR A 141 -23.20 32.66 19.62
N VAL A 142 -23.28 32.01 18.45
CA VAL A 142 -22.67 30.70 18.20
C VAL A 142 -21.15 30.77 18.36
N PHE A 143 -20.49 31.72 17.72
CA PHE A 143 -19.03 31.82 17.79
C PHE A 143 -18.50 32.28 19.14
N THR A 144 -19.25 33.11 19.87
CA THR A 144 -18.93 33.46 21.28
C THR A 144 -19.03 32.22 22.16
N THR A 145 -20.08 31.41 22.00
CA THR A 145 -20.25 30.16 22.75
C THR A 145 -19.13 29.14 22.42
N LEU A 146 -18.81 28.95 21.15
CA LEU A 146 -17.73 28.06 20.73
C LEU A 146 -16.37 28.54 21.24
N GLY A 147 -16.13 29.85 21.28
CA GLY A 147 -14.90 30.44 21.81
C GLY A 147 -14.78 30.38 23.34
N SER A 148 -15.87 30.49 24.05
CA SER A 148 -15.90 30.43 25.54
C SER A 148 -15.74 28.99 26.07
N ASN A 149 -16.06 27.98 25.26
CA ASN A 149 -15.95 26.57 25.62
C ASN A 149 -15.03 25.82 24.67
N PRO A 150 -13.77 25.53 25.07
CA PRO A 150 -12.79 24.84 24.25
C PRO A 150 -13.29 23.49 23.72
N PHE A 151 -14.02 22.74 24.53
CA PHE A 151 -14.55 21.44 24.13
C PHE A 151 -15.59 21.56 23.01
N LEU A 152 -16.52 22.54 23.11
CA LEU A 152 -17.51 22.77 22.05
C LEU A 152 -16.87 23.25 20.76
N GLY A 153 -15.87 24.13 20.84
CA GLY A 153 -15.11 24.60 19.69
C GLY A 153 -14.41 23.44 18.96
N MET A 154 -13.70 22.59 19.71
CA MET A 154 -13.04 21.41 19.13
C MET A 154 -14.05 20.40 18.56
N LEU A 155 -15.17 20.17 19.26
CA LEU A 155 -16.20 19.24 18.76
C LEU A 155 -16.81 19.76 17.47
N ALA A 156 -17.10 21.05 17.37
CA ALA A 156 -17.63 21.66 16.14
C ALA A 156 -16.65 21.48 14.97
N GLY A 157 -15.37 21.81 15.15
CA GLY A 157 -14.34 21.61 14.12
C GLY A 157 -14.17 20.15 13.73
N ALA A 158 -14.17 19.24 14.70
CA ALA A 158 -14.04 17.81 14.45
C ALA A 158 -15.23 17.25 13.65
N VAL A 159 -16.46 17.59 14.05
CA VAL A 159 -17.68 17.12 13.38
C VAL A 159 -17.79 17.67 11.96
N VAL A 160 -17.55 18.97 11.76
CA VAL A 160 -17.60 19.59 10.43
C VAL A 160 -16.58 18.92 9.51
N THR A 161 -15.34 18.77 9.96
CA THR A 161 -14.29 18.15 9.14
C THR A 161 -14.54 16.66 8.88
N ALA A 162 -15.09 15.94 9.86
CA ALA A 162 -15.46 14.52 9.68
C ALA A 162 -16.56 14.33 8.64
N ILE A 163 -17.55 15.24 8.61
CA ILE A 163 -18.64 15.21 7.61
C ILE A 163 -18.11 15.55 6.22
N LEU A 164 -17.31 16.63 6.11
CA LEU A 164 -16.74 17.09 4.86
C LEU A 164 -15.63 16.16 4.33
N GLN A 165 -15.02 15.38 5.21
CA GLN A 165 -13.85 14.52 4.94
C GLN A 165 -12.68 15.27 4.28
N SER A 166 -12.63 16.58 4.45
CA SER A 166 -11.62 17.47 3.89
C SER A 166 -11.28 18.58 4.89
N SER A 167 -10.10 18.49 5.48
CA SER A 167 -9.58 19.53 6.36
C SER A 167 -9.29 20.84 5.61
N SER A 168 -8.92 20.74 4.32
CA SER A 168 -8.69 21.91 3.48
C SER A 168 -9.96 22.75 3.27
N VAL A 169 -11.09 22.09 3.04
CA VAL A 169 -12.40 22.75 2.92
C VAL A 169 -12.82 23.36 4.24
N SER A 170 -12.66 22.62 5.36
CA SER A 170 -13.02 23.08 6.71
C SER A 170 -12.22 24.34 7.10
N VAL A 171 -10.88 24.29 6.94
CA VAL A 171 -10.01 25.47 7.16
C VAL A 171 -10.40 26.64 6.25
N GLY A 172 -10.76 26.37 4.98
CA GLY A 172 -11.23 27.38 4.05
C GLY A 172 -12.50 28.09 4.52
N ILE A 173 -13.47 27.32 5.05
CA ILE A 173 -14.69 27.89 5.67
C ILE A 173 -14.32 28.76 6.87
N LEU A 174 -13.43 28.26 7.75
CA LEU A 174 -13.00 29.01 8.92
C LEU A 174 -12.29 30.32 8.54
N GLN A 175 -11.44 30.29 7.53
CA GLN A 175 -10.75 31.47 7.01
C GLN A 175 -11.70 32.47 6.36
N MET A 176 -12.71 31.97 5.64
CA MET A 176 -13.77 32.83 5.08
C MET A 176 -14.55 33.53 6.19
N LEU A 177 -14.93 32.83 7.26
CA LEU A 177 -15.59 33.43 8.41
C LEU A 177 -14.70 34.49 9.10
N ALA A 178 -13.40 34.22 9.22
CA ALA A 178 -12.43 35.15 9.74
C ALA A 178 -12.27 36.41 8.86
N GLY A 179 -12.21 36.22 7.53
CA GLY A 179 -12.13 37.32 6.55
C GLY A 179 -13.35 38.25 6.59
N ASN A 180 -14.52 37.72 6.94
CA ASN A 180 -15.75 38.50 7.13
C ASN A 180 -15.90 39.04 8.58
N GLY A 181 -14.90 38.87 9.45
CA GLY A 181 -14.93 39.39 10.83
C GLY A 181 -15.91 38.67 11.75
N LEU A 182 -16.37 37.47 11.42
CA LEU A 182 -17.38 36.72 12.16
C LEU A 182 -16.84 35.91 13.33
N ILE A 183 -15.52 35.68 13.40
CA ILE A 183 -14.93 34.77 14.36
C ILE A 183 -13.80 35.43 15.16
N MET A 184 -13.75 35.12 16.46
CA MET A 184 -12.70 35.57 17.37
C MET A 184 -11.57 34.52 17.47
N THR A 185 -10.40 34.96 17.92
CA THR A 185 -9.20 34.13 18.03
C THR A 185 -9.41 32.85 18.82
N ASN A 186 -10.09 32.93 19.99
CA ASN A 186 -10.36 31.77 20.84
C ASN A 186 -11.19 30.71 20.10
N ALA A 187 -12.31 31.10 19.48
CA ALA A 187 -13.15 30.18 18.72
C ALA A 187 -12.38 29.56 17.52
N ALA A 188 -11.67 30.38 16.75
CA ALA A 188 -10.91 29.94 15.61
C ALA A 188 -9.84 28.89 16.00
N ILE A 189 -9.09 29.12 17.09
CA ILE A 189 -8.08 28.21 17.58
C ILE A 189 -8.69 26.88 18.00
N PHE A 190 -9.76 26.87 18.80
CA PHE A 190 -10.37 25.61 19.26
C PHE A 190 -11.03 24.85 18.10
N ILE A 191 -11.66 25.53 17.15
CA ILE A 191 -12.20 24.91 15.94
C ILE A 191 -11.07 24.29 15.10
N THR A 192 -9.96 25.01 14.88
CA THR A 192 -8.80 24.48 14.13
C THR A 192 -8.21 23.22 14.80
N LEU A 193 -8.11 23.19 16.13
CA LEU A 193 -7.66 21.99 16.84
C LEU A 193 -8.63 20.82 16.64
N GLY A 194 -9.93 21.09 16.62
CA GLY A 194 -10.96 20.10 16.29
C GLY A 194 -10.88 19.60 14.85
N GLU A 195 -10.67 20.49 13.88
CA GLU A 195 -10.49 20.14 12.46
C GLU A 195 -9.36 19.11 12.25
N ASN A 196 -8.28 19.23 13.03
CA ASN A 196 -7.18 18.29 12.99
C ASN A 196 -7.58 16.88 13.48
N ILE A 197 -8.44 16.80 14.49
CA ILE A 197 -9.00 15.50 14.94
C ILE A 197 -9.95 14.95 13.88
N GLY A 198 -10.84 15.78 13.34
CA GLY A 198 -11.80 15.40 12.30
C GLY A 198 -11.14 14.87 11.02
N SER A 199 -9.98 15.41 10.67
CA SER A 199 -9.21 14.95 9.50
C SER A 199 -8.76 13.48 9.57
N CYS A 200 -8.71 12.91 10.79
CA CYS A 200 -8.31 11.51 10.97
C CYS A 200 -9.41 10.52 10.58
N VAL A 201 -10.66 10.97 10.50
CA VAL A 201 -11.83 10.12 10.19
C VAL A 201 -11.64 9.42 8.83
N THR A 202 -11.10 10.09 7.83
CA THR A 202 -10.83 9.51 6.51
C THR A 202 -9.89 8.29 6.60
N ALA A 203 -8.77 8.42 7.34
CA ALA A 203 -7.84 7.32 7.56
C ALA A 203 -8.47 6.20 8.41
N MET A 204 -9.25 6.56 9.43
CA MET A 204 -9.96 5.58 10.25
C MET A 204 -10.97 4.78 9.42
N LEU A 205 -11.79 5.44 8.60
CA LEU A 205 -12.75 4.78 7.71
C LEU A 205 -12.04 3.88 6.70
N SER A 206 -10.93 4.34 6.12
CA SER A 206 -10.14 3.55 5.15
C SER A 206 -9.48 2.31 5.78
N SER A 207 -9.26 2.30 7.08
CA SER A 207 -8.68 1.17 7.80
C SER A 207 -9.70 0.08 8.19
N ILE A 208 -11.02 0.36 8.07
CA ILE A 208 -12.09 -0.59 8.37
C ILE A 208 -12.03 -1.74 7.36
N GLY A 209 -11.89 -2.98 7.83
CA GLY A 209 -11.74 -4.18 7.00
C GLY A 209 -10.30 -4.41 6.49
N GLY A 210 -9.37 -3.47 6.72
CA GLY A 210 -7.96 -3.63 6.41
C GLY A 210 -7.21 -4.48 7.43
N SER A 211 -5.91 -4.72 7.16
CA SER A 211 -5.01 -5.45 8.06
C SER A 211 -4.94 -4.78 9.44
N ARG A 212 -4.45 -5.51 10.45
CA ARG A 212 -4.23 -4.95 11.79
C ARG A 212 -3.29 -3.76 11.74
N ASP A 213 -2.23 -3.85 10.97
CA ASP A 213 -1.25 -2.76 10.85
C ASP A 213 -1.81 -1.55 10.09
N ALA A 214 -2.73 -1.75 9.14
CA ALA A 214 -3.51 -0.67 8.55
C ALA A 214 -4.34 0.09 9.59
N ARG A 215 -5.01 -0.61 10.50
CA ARG A 215 -5.74 -0.01 11.62
C ARG A 215 -4.80 0.70 12.61
N ARG A 216 -3.63 0.13 12.89
CA ARG A 216 -2.59 0.77 13.71
C ARG A 216 -2.08 2.06 13.08
N ALA A 217 -1.86 2.08 11.76
CA ALA A 217 -1.46 3.30 11.04
C ALA A 217 -2.52 4.41 11.16
N ALA A 218 -3.80 4.09 11.01
CA ALA A 218 -4.89 5.05 11.20
C ALA A 218 -4.98 5.56 12.65
N VAL A 219 -4.80 4.67 13.63
CA VAL A 219 -4.79 5.05 15.07
C VAL A 219 -3.56 5.89 15.40
N MET A 220 -2.39 5.67 14.78
CA MET A 220 -1.23 6.55 14.94
C MET A 220 -1.54 7.98 14.47
N HIS A 221 -2.22 8.12 13.32
CA HIS A 221 -2.64 9.44 12.82
C HIS A 221 -3.60 10.14 13.81
N LEU A 222 -4.60 9.41 14.33
CA LEU A 222 -5.50 9.92 15.35
C LEU A 222 -4.77 10.30 16.63
N SER A 223 -3.86 9.45 17.13
CA SER A 223 -3.10 9.69 18.35
C SER A 223 -2.23 10.93 18.24
N PHE A 224 -1.52 11.11 17.11
CA PHE A 224 -0.72 12.30 16.84
C PHE A 224 -1.56 13.58 16.93
N ASN A 225 -2.71 13.63 16.25
CA ASN A 225 -3.57 14.81 16.24
C ASN A 225 -4.29 15.02 17.58
N MET A 226 -4.68 13.96 18.29
CA MET A 226 -5.31 14.03 19.61
C MET A 226 -4.35 14.58 20.67
N ILE A 227 -3.11 14.07 20.74
CA ILE A 227 -2.07 14.57 21.63
C ILE A 227 -1.82 16.05 21.37
N GLY A 228 -1.71 16.43 20.10
CA GLY A 228 -1.54 17.83 19.69
C GLY A 228 -2.70 18.72 20.10
N ALA A 229 -3.92 18.29 19.83
CA ALA A 229 -5.11 19.06 20.19
C ALA A 229 -5.22 19.27 21.71
N ILE A 230 -4.97 18.24 22.51
CA ILE A 230 -4.99 18.34 23.99
C ILE A 230 -3.92 19.33 24.47
N LEU A 231 -2.67 19.16 24.01
CA LEU A 231 -1.55 19.99 24.42
C LEU A 231 -1.80 21.47 24.09
N PHE A 232 -2.20 21.75 22.84
CA PHE A 232 -2.43 23.13 22.40
C PHE A 232 -3.71 23.74 22.98
N THR A 233 -4.71 22.92 23.31
CA THR A 233 -5.88 23.41 24.06
C THR A 233 -5.48 23.91 25.44
N VAL A 234 -4.69 23.12 26.18
CA VAL A 234 -4.20 23.54 27.50
C VAL A 234 -3.34 24.81 27.38
N LEU A 235 -2.42 24.83 26.42
CA LEU A 235 -1.56 25.99 26.17
C LEU A 235 -2.38 27.24 25.81
N SER A 236 -3.41 27.11 24.98
CA SER A 236 -4.29 28.21 24.58
C SER A 236 -5.13 28.72 25.73
N ILE A 237 -5.65 27.84 26.58
CA ILE A 237 -6.38 28.23 27.79
C ILE A 237 -5.48 29.06 28.72
N VAL A 238 -4.25 28.61 28.98
CA VAL A 238 -3.28 29.34 29.80
C VAL A 238 -2.94 30.70 29.18
N LEU A 239 -2.68 30.73 27.86
CA LEU A 239 -2.37 31.96 27.14
C LEU A 239 -3.52 32.99 27.23
N PHE A 240 -4.76 32.54 27.03
CA PHE A 240 -5.94 33.41 27.08
C PHE A 240 -6.26 33.85 28.53
N ALA A 241 -5.97 33.03 29.54
CA ALA A 241 -6.06 33.45 30.93
C ALA A 241 -5.04 34.53 31.28
N MET A 242 -3.80 34.44 30.73
CA MET A 242 -2.75 35.44 30.94
C MET A 242 -2.97 36.72 30.11
N LYS A 243 -3.56 36.61 28.93
CA LYS A 243 -3.81 37.74 28.02
C LYS A 243 -5.20 37.67 27.41
N PRO A 244 -6.25 38.01 28.18
CA PRO A 244 -7.66 37.92 27.76
C PRO A 244 -7.98 38.70 26.46
N ALA A 245 -7.29 39.80 26.22
CA ALA A 245 -7.48 40.61 24.99
C ALA A 245 -7.19 39.80 23.70
N LEU A 246 -6.28 38.82 23.75
CA LEU A 246 -6.00 37.97 22.60
C LEU A 246 -7.17 37.05 22.27
N ALA A 247 -7.93 36.59 23.25
CA ALA A 247 -9.08 35.72 23.06
C ALA A 247 -10.20 36.37 22.24
N HIS A 248 -10.41 37.67 22.47
CA HIS A 248 -11.49 38.46 21.88
C HIS A 248 -11.07 39.32 20.67
N TYR A 249 -9.87 39.07 20.15
CA TYR A 249 -9.42 39.73 18.93
C TYR A 249 -9.99 39.00 17.70
N HIS A 250 -10.41 39.77 16.68
CA HIS A 250 -10.82 39.20 15.39
C HIS A 250 -9.61 38.67 14.65
N ILE A 251 -9.54 37.37 14.47
CA ILE A 251 -8.44 36.73 13.81
C ILE A 251 -8.51 36.89 12.28
N SER A 252 -7.40 37.11 11.63
CA SER A 252 -7.34 37.15 10.17
C SER A 252 -7.10 35.75 9.57
N PRO A 253 -7.44 35.52 8.28
CA PRO A 253 -7.16 34.28 7.56
C PRO A 253 -5.67 33.87 7.59
N VAL A 254 -4.78 34.86 7.46
CA VAL A 254 -3.32 34.65 7.53
C VAL A 254 -2.89 34.19 8.93
N GLN A 255 -3.48 34.74 9.99
CA GLN A 255 -3.18 34.31 11.36
C GLN A 255 -3.67 32.89 11.64
N ILE A 256 -4.78 32.45 11.04
CA ILE A 256 -5.23 31.04 11.10
C ILE A 256 -4.20 30.14 10.41
N SER A 257 -3.72 30.50 9.21
CA SER A 257 -2.66 29.74 8.52
C SER A 257 -1.37 29.66 9.34
N LEU A 258 -0.97 30.77 9.95
CA LEU A 258 0.21 30.84 10.81
C LEU A 258 0.06 29.96 12.05
N PHE A 259 -1.08 30.01 12.73
CA PHE A 259 -1.37 29.14 13.87
C PHE A 259 -1.38 27.67 13.44
N HIS A 260 -2.07 27.33 12.37
CA HIS A 260 -2.15 25.95 11.85
C HIS A 260 -0.75 25.40 11.49
N THR A 261 0.07 26.21 10.82
CA THR A 261 1.46 25.82 10.47
C THR A 261 2.32 25.67 11.73
N GLY A 262 2.28 26.65 12.63
CA GLY A 262 3.01 26.59 13.91
C GLY A 262 2.63 25.37 14.74
N PHE A 263 1.33 25.10 14.86
CA PHE A 263 0.81 23.91 15.53
C PHE A 263 1.38 22.62 14.92
N LYS A 264 1.28 22.42 13.61
CA LYS A 264 1.78 21.21 12.93
C LYS A 264 3.28 21.02 13.01
N LEU A 265 4.05 22.10 12.83
CA LEU A 265 5.52 22.06 12.95
C LEU A 265 5.96 21.74 14.39
N ILE A 266 5.42 22.46 15.38
CA ILE A 266 5.78 22.24 16.78
C ILE A 266 5.42 20.81 17.20
N MET A 267 4.23 20.33 16.84
CA MET A 267 3.82 18.96 17.16
C MET A 267 4.70 17.92 16.50
N THR A 268 5.08 18.12 15.23
CA THR A 268 6.00 17.21 14.57
C THR A 268 7.36 17.21 15.25
N VAL A 269 7.93 18.37 15.58
CA VAL A 269 9.22 18.47 16.29
C VAL A 269 9.15 17.80 17.67
N LEU A 270 8.07 18.05 18.44
CA LEU A 270 7.88 17.46 19.76
C LEU A 270 7.73 15.94 19.71
N LEU A 271 6.97 15.42 18.76
CA LEU A 271 6.70 13.98 18.65
C LEU A 271 7.71 13.23 17.79
N PHE A 272 8.62 13.95 17.09
CA PHE A 272 9.65 13.33 16.26
C PHE A 272 10.50 12.29 17.01
N PRO A 273 11.05 12.58 18.22
CA PRO A 273 11.83 11.59 18.97
C PRO A 273 10.96 10.44 19.53
N PHE A 274 9.64 10.57 19.51
CA PHE A 274 8.68 9.59 20.04
C PHE A 274 7.94 8.79 18.95
N GLY A 275 8.51 8.72 17.74
CA GLY A 275 7.91 7.97 16.62
C GLY A 275 7.64 6.51 16.96
N GLU A 276 8.63 5.80 17.53
CA GLU A 276 8.49 4.40 17.94
C GLU A 276 7.51 4.22 19.11
N GLN A 277 7.38 5.20 20.01
CA GLN A 277 6.40 5.19 21.08
C GLN A 277 4.97 5.36 20.54
N LEU A 278 4.78 6.14 19.45
CA LEU A 278 3.49 6.22 18.75
C LEU A 278 3.14 4.89 18.06
N VAL A 279 4.12 4.20 17.48
CA VAL A 279 3.94 2.84 16.96
C VAL A 279 3.54 1.89 18.09
N SER A 280 4.25 1.91 19.21
CA SER A 280 3.95 1.08 20.39
C SER A 280 2.56 1.38 20.96
N LEU A 281 2.19 2.67 21.06
CA LEU A 281 0.86 3.11 21.52
C LEU A 281 -0.24 2.56 20.60
N SER A 282 -0.03 2.58 19.28
CA SER A 282 -0.98 2.00 18.34
C SER A 282 -1.17 0.49 18.55
N GLY A 283 -0.10 -0.21 18.96
CA GLY A 283 -0.14 -1.62 19.33
C GLY A 283 -0.99 -1.89 20.59
N VAL A 284 -0.94 -0.98 21.58
CA VAL A 284 -1.78 -1.07 22.79
C VAL A 284 -3.25 -0.79 22.47
N LEU A 285 -3.51 0.22 21.63
CA LEU A 285 -4.89 0.61 21.25
C LEU A 285 -5.53 -0.38 20.27
N VAL A 286 -4.71 -1.06 19.45
CA VAL A 286 -5.13 -2.13 18.54
C VAL A 286 -4.32 -3.39 18.88
N PRO A 287 -4.65 -4.07 20.00
CA PRO A 287 -3.88 -5.21 20.49
C PRO A 287 -4.04 -6.45 19.61
N GLU A 288 -3.10 -7.38 19.75
CA GLU A 288 -3.26 -8.75 19.27
C GLU A 288 -4.34 -9.47 20.09
N LYS A 289 -5.33 -10.03 19.44
CA LYS A 289 -6.22 -10.94 20.15
C LYS A 289 -5.43 -12.22 20.49
N LYS A 290 -5.46 -12.63 21.78
CA LYS A 290 -4.90 -13.92 22.20
C LYS A 290 -5.62 -15.01 21.40
N GLY A 291 -4.94 -15.62 20.45
CA GLY A 291 -5.48 -16.58 19.49
C GLY A 291 -5.24 -16.19 18.02
N GLU A 292 -5.03 -14.92 17.69
CA GLU A 292 -4.63 -14.51 16.34
C GLU A 292 -3.18 -14.88 16.03
N ALA A 293 -2.27 -14.91 17.01
CA ALA A 293 -0.90 -15.42 16.82
C ALA A 293 -0.87 -16.94 16.51
N LEU A 294 -1.79 -17.73 17.07
CA LEU A 294 -2.02 -19.13 16.71
C LEU A 294 -2.91 -19.27 15.47
N ALA A 295 -3.74 -18.25 15.17
CA ALA A 295 -4.53 -18.17 13.95
C ALA A 295 -3.73 -17.56 12.80
N ASP A 296 -2.74 -16.70 13.04
CA ASP A 296 -1.81 -16.23 12.00
C ASP A 296 -0.84 -17.34 11.58
N VAL A 297 -0.39 -18.20 12.51
CA VAL A 297 0.32 -19.44 12.16
C VAL A 297 -0.61 -20.47 11.48
N LYS A 298 -1.88 -20.55 11.89
CA LYS A 298 -2.92 -21.34 11.19
C LYS A 298 -3.47 -20.63 9.94
N LYS A 299 -3.44 -19.30 9.88
CA LYS A 299 -3.77 -18.53 8.67
C LYS A 299 -2.64 -18.48 7.65
N GLU A 300 -1.39 -18.66 8.05
CA GLU A 300 -0.32 -19.04 7.11
C GLU A 300 -0.56 -20.42 6.50
N GLU A 301 -1.32 -21.29 7.19
CA GLU A 301 -1.79 -22.58 6.68
C GLU A 301 -3.16 -22.52 5.97
N GLU A 302 -3.99 -21.50 6.21
CA GLU A 302 -5.28 -21.23 5.54
C GLU A 302 -5.19 -20.02 4.57
N LEU A 303 -4.08 -19.86 3.88
CA LEU A 303 -3.87 -18.79 2.90
C LEU A 303 -4.79 -18.98 1.67
N VAL A 304 -6.00 -18.49 1.80
CA VAL A 304 -6.75 -17.91 0.69
C VAL A 304 -6.64 -16.40 0.88
N THR A 305 -5.90 -15.76 0.02
CA THR A 305 -5.52 -14.34 0.13
C THR A 305 -6.72 -13.46 -0.12
N ARG A 306 -7.32 -12.91 0.91
CA ARG A 306 -8.37 -11.89 0.75
C ARG A 306 -7.71 -10.51 0.63
N LEU A 307 -7.35 -10.14 -0.57
CA LEU A 307 -6.95 -8.77 -0.86
C LEU A 307 -8.11 -7.81 -0.57
N ASP A 308 -7.82 -6.71 0.15
CA ASP A 308 -8.82 -5.67 0.42
C ASP A 308 -9.32 -5.08 -0.92
N PRO A 309 -10.62 -5.15 -1.24
CA PRO A 309 -11.16 -4.64 -2.52
C PRO A 309 -10.82 -3.17 -2.80
N ARG A 310 -10.49 -2.38 -1.78
CA ARG A 310 -10.15 -0.96 -1.89
C ARG A 310 -8.77 -0.70 -2.51
N ILE A 311 -7.88 -1.69 -2.54
CA ILE A 311 -6.60 -1.55 -3.25
C ILE A 311 -6.82 -1.26 -4.75
N PHE A 312 -7.96 -1.72 -5.31
CA PHE A 312 -8.33 -1.49 -6.71
C PHE A 312 -8.77 -0.05 -7.01
N GLU A 313 -8.97 0.80 -5.99
CA GLU A 313 -9.19 2.23 -6.19
C GLU A 313 -7.91 2.94 -6.66
N GLN A 314 -6.74 2.34 -6.43
CA GLN A 314 -5.44 2.86 -6.84
C GLN A 314 -4.66 1.82 -7.64
N PRO A 315 -4.57 1.95 -8.97
CA PRO A 315 -3.99 0.94 -9.86
C PRO A 315 -2.57 0.50 -9.47
N ALA A 316 -1.71 1.45 -9.08
CA ALA A 316 -0.33 1.16 -8.70
C ALA A 316 -0.24 0.29 -7.42
N ILE A 317 -1.13 0.51 -6.46
CA ILE A 317 -1.20 -0.28 -5.22
C ILE A 317 -1.73 -1.68 -5.53
N ALA A 318 -2.76 -1.78 -6.38
CA ALA A 318 -3.32 -3.06 -6.79
C ALA A 318 -2.26 -3.95 -7.46
N VAL A 319 -1.52 -3.42 -8.43
CA VAL A 319 -0.47 -4.17 -9.13
C VAL A 319 0.64 -4.62 -8.18
N ALA A 320 1.08 -3.75 -7.26
CA ALA A 320 2.12 -4.11 -6.30
C ALA A 320 1.66 -5.17 -5.28
N ALA A 321 0.43 -5.06 -4.78
CA ALA A 321 -0.15 -6.05 -3.87
C ALA A 321 -0.28 -7.41 -4.56
N LEU A 322 -0.78 -7.44 -5.80
CA LEU A 322 -0.88 -8.66 -6.60
C LEU A 322 0.49 -9.28 -6.88
N SER A 323 1.52 -8.48 -7.17
CA SER A 323 2.88 -8.97 -7.34
C SER A 323 3.42 -9.69 -6.09
N ASN A 324 3.15 -9.13 -4.91
CA ASN A 324 3.53 -9.75 -3.64
C ASN A 324 2.81 -11.08 -3.40
N GLU A 325 1.51 -11.14 -3.71
CA GLU A 325 0.72 -12.36 -3.53
C GLU A 325 1.12 -13.48 -4.51
N VAL A 326 1.42 -13.13 -5.77
CA VAL A 326 1.96 -14.09 -6.73
C VAL A 326 3.33 -14.61 -6.27
N ALA A 327 4.20 -13.74 -5.70
CA ALA A 327 5.46 -14.16 -5.11
C ALA A 327 5.25 -15.10 -3.89
N ALA A 328 4.24 -14.84 -3.07
CA ALA A 328 3.87 -15.72 -1.94
C ALA A 328 3.42 -17.11 -2.43
N MET A 329 2.62 -17.18 -3.50
CA MET A 329 2.27 -18.44 -4.16
C MET A 329 3.52 -19.17 -4.68
N GLY A 330 4.47 -18.46 -5.30
CA GLY A 330 5.74 -19.03 -5.73
C GLY A 330 6.54 -19.68 -4.59
N LYS A 331 6.57 -19.05 -3.40
CA LYS A 331 7.20 -19.64 -2.21
C LYS A 331 6.48 -20.91 -1.73
N LEU A 332 5.15 -20.91 -1.79
CA LEU A 332 4.36 -22.10 -1.44
C LEU A 332 4.65 -23.24 -2.41
N THR A 333 4.69 -22.96 -3.71
CA THR A 333 5.03 -23.93 -4.75
C THR A 333 6.46 -24.43 -4.61
N LEU A 334 7.44 -23.56 -4.30
CA LEU A 334 8.83 -23.97 -4.04
C LEU A 334 8.89 -25.01 -2.92
N ARG A 335 8.20 -24.78 -1.79
CA ARG A 335 8.14 -25.77 -0.68
C ARG A 335 7.53 -27.09 -1.14
N ASN A 336 6.54 -27.05 -2.04
CA ASN A 336 5.93 -28.27 -2.59
C ASN A 336 6.89 -29.03 -3.49
N VAL A 337 7.67 -28.33 -4.32
CA VAL A 337 8.73 -28.91 -5.17
C VAL A 337 9.86 -29.51 -4.31
N GLU A 338 10.30 -28.82 -3.25
CA GLU A 338 11.29 -29.35 -2.30
C GLU A 338 10.84 -30.66 -1.69
N ARG A 339 9.59 -30.74 -1.22
CA ARG A 339 9.00 -31.98 -0.70
C ARG A 339 8.88 -33.08 -1.75
N ALA A 340 8.54 -32.72 -3.00
CA ALA A 340 8.46 -33.67 -4.11
C ALA A 340 9.82 -34.27 -4.44
N CYS A 341 10.90 -33.48 -4.40
CA CYS A 341 12.26 -33.98 -4.53
C CYS A 341 12.66 -34.89 -3.34
N GLU A 342 12.32 -34.53 -2.11
CA GLU A 342 12.65 -35.30 -0.91
C GLU A 342 11.93 -36.65 -0.88
N VAL A 343 10.63 -36.69 -1.25
CA VAL A 343 9.81 -37.89 -1.19
C VAL A 343 10.30 -38.97 -2.14
N CYS A 344 11.02 -38.63 -3.21
CA CYS A 344 11.67 -39.58 -4.11
C CYS A 344 12.64 -40.53 -3.38
N PHE A 345 13.21 -40.09 -2.27
CA PHE A 345 14.20 -40.83 -1.48
C PHE A 345 13.63 -41.40 -0.19
N THR A 346 12.73 -40.68 0.47
CA THR A 346 12.15 -41.07 1.76
C THR A 346 10.94 -42.00 1.64
N GLN A 347 10.17 -41.88 0.54
CA GLN A 347 8.88 -42.55 0.31
C GLN A 347 7.89 -42.37 1.48
N ASP A 348 7.93 -41.23 2.16
CA ASP A 348 7.10 -40.92 3.33
C ASP A 348 5.67 -40.55 2.92
N GLU A 349 4.69 -41.30 3.41
CA GLU A 349 3.28 -41.06 3.09
C GLU A 349 2.75 -39.74 3.66
N THR A 350 3.32 -39.27 4.77
CA THR A 350 2.95 -38.01 5.40
C THR A 350 3.34 -36.85 4.45
N VAL A 351 4.55 -36.89 3.91
CA VAL A 351 5.05 -35.93 2.95
C VAL A 351 4.22 -35.94 1.65
N MET A 352 3.85 -37.13 1.16
CA MET A 352 2.95 -37.24 -0.02
C MET A 352 1.58 -36.62 0.25
N ALA A 353 1.01 -36.78 1.45
CA ALA A 353 -0.26 -36.18 1.83
C ALA A 353 -0.14 -34.63 1.93
N GLU A 354 0.98 -34.14 2.47
CA GLU A 354 1.27 -32.69 2.54
C GLU A 354 1.44 -32.06 1.14
N ILE A 355 2.10 -32.75 0.20
CA ILE A 355 2.22 -32.30 -1.19
C ILE A 355 0.84 -32.09 -1.80
N LYS A 356 -0.04 -33.08 -1.67
CA LYS A 356 -1.41 -33.01 -2.19
C LYS A 356 -2.25 -31.90 -1.55
N GLU A 357 -2.10 -31.69 -0.24
CA GLU A 357 -2.82 -30.61 0.45
C GLU A 357 -2.29 -29.24 0.05
N THR A 358 -0.96 -29.10 -0.12
CA THR A 358 -0.34 -27.87 -0.61
C THR A 358 -0.79 -27.55 -2.03
N GLU A 359 -0.91 -28.56 -2.90
CA GLU A 359 -1.41 -28.40 -4.27
C GLU A 359 -2.85 -27.87 -4.30
N ARG A 360 -3.73 -28.34 -3.41
CA ARG A 360 -5.09 -27.78 -3.29
C ARG A 360 -5.07 -26.30 -2.93
N LYS A 361 -4.12 -25.87 -2.08
CA LYS A 361 -3.95 -24.46 -1.70
C LYS A 361 -3.44 -23.64 -2.88
N ILE A 362 -2.45 -24.15 -3.63
CA ILE A 362 -1.91 -23.51 -4.84
C ILE A 362 -3.04 -23.29 -5.85
N ASN A 363 -3.85 -24.30 -6.12
CA ASN A 363 -5.01 -24.23 -7.01
C ASN A 363 -6.07 -23.23 -6.56
N ALA A 364 -6.30 -23.11 -5.24
CA ALA A 364 -7.23 -22.13 -4.70
C ALA A 364 -6.69 -20.70 -4.88
N MET A 365 -5.40 -20.49 -4.59
CA MET A 365 -4.72 -19.20 -4.81
C MET A 365 -4.71 -18.80 -6.29
N ASN A 366 -4.43 -19.74 -7.20
CA ASN A 366 -4.46 -19.50 -8.64
C ASN A 366 -5.81 -18.94 -9.09
N ARG A 367 -6.91 -19.56 -8.68
CA ARG A 367 -8.26 -19.09 -9.03
C ARG A 367 -8.54 -17.69 -8.51
N GLU A 368 -8.27 -17.44 -7.23
CA GLU A 368 -8.57 -16.16 -6.60
C GLU A 368 -7.70 -15.02 -7.16
N LEU A 369 -6.39 -15.25 -7.29
CA LEU A 369 -5.47 -14.25 -7.84
C LEU A 369 -5.77 -13.97 -9.33
N SER A 370 -6.21 -14.97 -10.09
CA SER A 370 -6.66 -14.78 -11.48
C SER A 370 -7.85 -13.80 -11.55
N GLU A 371 -8.84 -13.93 -10.67
CA GLU A 371 -9.98 -13.00 -10.60
C GLU A 371 -9.53 -11.58 -10.27
N TYR A 372 -8.60 -11.44 -9.33
CA TYR A 372 -8.04 -10.13 -8.96
C TYR A 372 -7.20 -9.52 -10.09
N LEU A 373 -6.40 -10.30 -10.83
CA LEU A 373 -5.65 -9.82 -11.99
C LEU A 373 -6.56 -9.37 -13.13
N ILE A 374 -7.65 -10.10 -13.39
CA ILE A 374 -8.69 -9.67 -14.35
C ILE A 374 -9.27 -8.33 -13.93
N LYS A 375 -9.61 -8.16 -12.64
CA LYS A 375 -10.12 -6.90 -12.12
C LYS A 375 -9.09 -5.77 -12.24
N ALA A 376 -7.83 -6.03 -11.91
CA ALA A 376 -6.74 -5.05 -12.05
C ALA A 376 -6.55 -4.59 -13.51
N ASN A 377 -6.73 -5.48 -14.48
CA ASN A 377 -6.61 -5.15 -15.90
C ASN A 377 -7.72 -4.21 -16.41
N THR A 378 -8.85 -4.09 -15.70
CA THR A 378 -9.93 -3.14 -16.03
C THR A 378 -9.67 -1.72 -15.51
N LEU A 379 -8.66 -1.53 -14.65
CA LEU A 379 -8.31 -0.23 -14.09
C LEU A 379 -7.59 0.65 -15.12
N PRO A 380 -7.56 1.98 -14.93
CA PRO A 380 -6.80 2.91 -15.77
C PRO A 380 -5.29 2.79 -15.48
N VAL A 381 -4.71 1.65 -15.88
CA VAL A 381 -3.29 1.34 -15.75
C VAL A 381 -2.49 1.87 -16.93
N ASN A 382 -1.23 2.26 -16.69
CA ASN A 382 -0.32 2.61 -17.76
C ASN A 382 0.22 1.36 -18.50
N GLU A 383 0.93 1.56 -19.60
CA GLU A 383 1.40 0.48 -20.48
C GLU A 383 2.34 -0.49 -19.75
N HIS A 384 3.25 0.01 -18.91
CA HIS A 384 4.13 -0.83 -18.10
C HIS A 384 3.36 -1.65 -17.05
N GLN A 385 2.39 -1.05 -16.35
CA GLN A 385 1.54 -1.77 -15.40
C GLN A 385 0.72 -2.88 -16.07
N ARG A 386 0.26 -2.63 -17.30
CA ARG A 386 -0.46 -3.64 -18.10
C ARG A 386 0.43 -4.82 -18.46
N LEU A 387 1.69 -4.55 -18.83
CA LEU A 387 2.69 -5.59 -19.05
C LEU A 387 2.89 -6.43 -17.79
N VAL A 388 3.13 -5.77 -16.63
CA VAL A 388 3.30 -6.46 -15.35
C VAL A 388 2.09 -7.33 -15.00
N ILE A 389 0.84 -6.86 -15.20
CA ILE A 389 -0.37 -7.65 -14.96
C ILE A 389 -0.39 -8.90 -15.84
N THR A 390 -0.01 -8.77 -17.11
CA THR A 390 0.05 -9.90 -18.05
C THR A 390 1.11 -10.92 -17.61
N ASP A 391 2.29 -10.47 -17.22
CA ASP A 391 3.38 -11.32 -16.77
C ASP A 391 3.07 -11.98 -15.42
N LEU A 392 2.35 -11.29 -14.53
CA LEU A 392 1.83 -11.90 -13.30
C LEU A 392 0.83 -13.03 -13.59
N PHE A 393 -0.02 -12.87 -14.60
CA PHE A 393 -0.99 -13.89 -15.00
C PHE A 393 -0.28 -15.15 -15.53
N ASN A 394 0.74 -14.95 -16.35
CA ASN A 394 1.58 -16.03 -16.87
C ASN A 394 2.36 -16.72 -15.73
N THR A 395 3.01 -15.93 -14.86
CA THR A 395 3.74 -16.43 -13.68
C THR A 395 2.85 -17.29 -12.78
N LEU A 396 1.60 -16.84 -12.56
CA LEU A 396 0.62 -17.55 -11.76
C LEU A 396 0.32 -18.95 -12.33
N THR A 397 0.19 -19.03 -13.66
CA THR A 397 -0.02 -20.28 -14.38
C THR A 397 1.19 -21.20 -14.28
N ASP A 398 2.42 -20.65 -14.41
CA ASP A 398 3.65 -21.45 -14.31
C ASP A 398 3.88 -21.99 -12.89
N PHE A 399 3.54 -21.23 -11.85
CA PHE A 399 3.58 -21.72 -10.47
C PHE A 399 2.57 -22.83 -10.19
N GLU A 400 1.36 -22.72 -10.69
CA GLU A 400 0.34 -23.77 -10.56
C GLU A 400 0.78 -25.04 -11.28
N ARG A 401 1.25 -24.96 -12.53
CA ARG A 401 1.76 -26.13 -13.28
C ARG A 401 2.94 -26.79 -12.58
N SER A 402 3.84 -26.00 -11.98
CA SER A 402 4.94 -26.56 -11.17
C SER A 402 4.44 -27.33 -9.95
N GLY A 403 3.35 -26.87 -9.33
CA GLY A 403 2.66 -27.58 -8.25
C GLY A 403 2.05 -28.90 -8.72
N ASP A 404 1.38 -28.90 -9.88
CA ASP A 404 0.84 -30.11 -10.51
C ASP A 404 1.94 -31.14 -10.81
N HIS A 405 3.11 -30.70 -11.32
CA HIS A 405 4.25 -31.57 -11.56
C HIS A 405 4.82 -32.15 -10.26
N ALA A 406 4.86 -31.37 -9.18
CA ALA A 406 5.25 -31.85 -7.85
C ALA A 406 4.30 -32.94 -7.32
N GLU A 407 2.98 -32.77 -7.51
CA GLU A 407 1.99 -33.81 -7.15
C GLU A 407 2.16 -35.06 -8.03
N ASN A 408 2.49 -34.92 -9.31
CA ASN A 408 2.73 -36.06 -10.21
C ASN A 408 3.98 -36.85 -9.82
N ILE A 409 5.05 -36.17 -9.38
CA ILE A 409 6.22 -36.86 -8.77
C ILE A 409 5.81 -37.67 -7.56
N ALA A 410 5.03 -37.12 -6.65
CA ALA A 410 4.54 -37.83 -5.47
C ALA A 410 3.67 -39.05 -5.83
N LYS A 411 2.82 -38.95 -6.86
CA LYS A 411 2.03 -40.08 -7.40
C LYS A 411 2.94 -41.17 -7.97
N GLY A 412 3.98 -40.82 -8.69
CA GLY A 412 5.00 -41.76 -9.20
C GLY A 412 5.68 -42.53 -8.05
N VAL A 413 6.11 -41.79 -7.00
CA VAL A 413 6.72 -42.38 -5.81
C VAL A 413 5.73 -43.33 -5.07
N GLN A 414 4.46 -42.96 -5.00
CA GLN A 414 3.42 -43.80 -4.43
C GLN A 414 3.25 -45.12 -5.21
N ILE A 415 3.39 -45.11 -6.54
CA ILE A 415 3.40 -46.30 -7.39
C ILE A 415 4.60 -47.19 -7.04
N LEU A 416 5.81 -46.63 -6.92
CA LEU A 416 6.99 -47.41 -6.51
C LEU A 416 6.76 -48.11 -5.19
N LYS A 417 6.27 -47.38 -4.19
CA LYS A 417 6.00 -47.92 -2.85
C LYS A 417 4.92 -49.01 -2.86
N SER A 418 3.79 -48.75 -3.52
CA SER A 418 2.65 -49.69 -3.54
C SER A 418 2.94 -51.02 -4.24
N ARG A 419 3.93 -51.02 -5.15
CA ARG A 419 4.36 -52.22 -5.92
C ARG A 419 5.69 -52.82 -5.42
N ASP A 420 6.20 -52.34 -4.31
CA ASP A 420 7.51 -52.73 -3.75
C ASP A 420 8.64 -52.65 -4.81
N LEU A 421 8.62 -51.57 -5.56
CA LEU A 421 9.63 -51.26 -6.57
C LEU A 421 10.70 -50.35 -6.00
N VAL A 422 11.96 -50.67 -6.25
CA VAL A 422 13.11 -49.90 -5.75
C VAL A 422 13.93 -49.40 -6.93
N LEU A 423 14.30 -48.09 -6.89
CA LEU A 423 15.25 -47.53 -7.81
C LEU A 423 16.67 -48.04 -7.51
N SER A 424 17.50 -48.27 -8.54
CA SER A 424 18.90 -48.62 -8.35
C SER A 424 19.67 -47.49 -7.64
N GLU A 425 20.76 -47.82 -6.95
CA GLU A 425 21.56 -46.80 -6.24
C GLU A 425 22.14 -45.75 -7.21
N THR A 426 22.51 -46.15 -8.43
CA THR A 426 22.92 -45.22 -9.50
C THR A 426 21.76 -44.35 -9.93
N GLY A 427 20.54 -44.91 -10.11
CA GLY A 427 19.35 -44.12 -10.43
C GLY A 427 18.96 -43.11 -9.36
N LYS A 428 19.11 -43.47 -8.06
CA LYS A 428 18.91 -42.54 -6.95
C LYS A 428 19.92 -41.39 -6.98
N LYS A 429 21.21 -41.69 -7.34
CA LYS A 429 22.24 -40.67 -7.44
C LYS A 429 21.94 -39.72 -8.61
N ASP A 430 21.58 -40.24 -9.78
CA ASP A 430 21.17 -39.47 -10.93
C ASP A 430 20.00 -38.54 -10.57
N LEU A 431 18.96 -39.09 -9.96
CA LEU A 431 17.78 -38.32 -9.55
C LEU A 431 18.09 -37.21 -8.54
N ARG A 432 19.05 -37.42 -7.62
CA ARG A 432 19.48 -36.40 -6.67
C ARG A 432 20.18 -35.25 -7.35
N GLU A 433 21.09 -35.54 -8.27
CA GLU A 433 21.82 -34.54 -9.05
C GLU A 433 20.86 -33.64 -9.84
N LEU A 434 19.85 -34.23 -10.50
CA LEU A 434 18.82 -33.50 -11.23
C LEU A 434 17.94 -32.68 -10.29
N SER A 435 17.49 -33.28 -9.18
CA SER A 435 16.67 -32.58 -8.18
C SER A 435 17.36 -31.33 -7.62
N ASP A 436 18.67 -31.44 -7.33
CA ASP A 436 19.44 -30.31 -6.79
C ASP A 436 19.54 -29.16 -7.82
N ALA A 437 19.75 -29.48 -9.09
CA ALA A 437 19.79 -28.49 -10.17
C ALA A 437 18.43 -27.80 -10.38
N VAL A 438 17.33 -28.56 -10.39
CA VAL A 438 15.96 -28.04 -10.51
C VAL A 438 15.60 -27.14 -9.32
N LEU A 439 15.96 -27.54 -8.10
CA LEU A 439 15.73 -26.72 -6.90
C LEU A 439 16.52 -25.42 -6.94
N GLU A 440 17.74 -25.42 -7.46
CA GLU A 440 18.52 -24.20 -7.63
C GLU A 440 17.87 -23.26 -8.66
N ALA A 441 17.43 -23.79 -9.82
CA ALA A 441 16.68 -23.02 -10.81
C ALA A 441 15.41 -22.40 -10.21
N TYR A 442 14.61 -23.21 -9.54
CA TYR A 442 13.32 -22.78 -8.99
C TYR A 442 13.46 -21.75 -7.85
N ARG A 443 14.44 -21.93 -6.95
CA ARG A 443 14.78 -20.95 -5.91
C ARG A 443 15.16 -19.59 -6.50
N ASN A 444 15.96 -19.60 -7.57
CA ASN A 444 16.35 -18.37 -8.25
C ASN A 444 15.16 -17.72 -8.97
N ALA A 445 14.25 -18.47 -9.57
CA ALA A 445 13.04 -17.95 -10.21
C ALA A 445 12.09 -17.29 -9.18
N VAL A 446 11.81 -17.95 -8.06
CA VAL A 446 10.99 -17.40 -6.98
C VAL A 446 11.64 -16.14 -6.38
N LYS A 447 12.97 -16.15 -6.18
CA LYS A 447 13.72 -14.99 -5.72
C LYS A 447 13.70 -13.85 -6.74
N ALA A 448 13.82 -14.15 -8.03
CA ALA A 448 13.72 -13.15 -9.10
C ALA A 448 12.34 -12.46 -9.07
N ARG A 449 11.25 -13.22 -8.89
CA ARG A 449 9.88 -12.67 -8.79
C ARG A 449 9.70 -11.83 -7.53
N GLU A 450 10.17 -12.28 -6.38
CA GLU A 450 10.04 -11.59 -5.10
C GLU A 450 10.82 -10.27 -5.06
N GLU A 451 12.09 -10.31 -5.49
CA GLU A 451 13.01 -9.17 -5.41
C GLU A 451 13.04 -8.33 -6.71
N HIS A 452 12.31 -8.71 -7.76
CA HIS A 452 12.43 -8.15 -9.11
C HIS A 452 13.90 -8.14 -9.58
N SER A 453 14.60 -9.24 -9.37
CA SER A 453 16.05 -9.33 -9.54
C SER A 453 16.43 -9.94 -10.88
N VAL A 454 16.93 -9.12 -11.82
CA VAL A 454 17.53 -9.58 -13.09
C VAL A 454 18.72 -10.53 -12.85
N ALA A 455 19.48 -10.28 -11.78
CA ALA A 455 20.63 -11.12 -11.46
C ALA A 455 20.20 -12.55 -11.08
N SER A 456 19.11 -12.70 -10.35
CA SER A 456 18.52 -13.99 -10.01
C SER A 456 17.88 -14.64 -11.26
N ALA A 457 17.15 -13.86 -12.08
CA ALA A 457 16.55 -14.35 -13.32
C ALA A 457 17.60 -14.94 -14.30
N ARG A 458 18.72 -14.26 -14.49
CA ARG A 458 19.81 -14.78 -15.36
C ARG A 458 20.44 -16.07 -14.86
N LYS A 459 20.43 -16.34 -13.57
CA LYS A 459 20.94 -17.62 -13.02
C LYS A 459 20.03 -18.79 -13.37
N VAL A 460 18.73 -18.55 -13.53
CA VAL A 460 17.77 -19.59 -13.87
C VAL A 460 18.13 -20.20 -15.23
N SER A 461 18.43 -19.39 -16.26
CA SER A 461 18.79 -19.91 -17.59
C SER A 461 20.01 -20.82 -17.57
N ALA A 462 21.03 -20.46 -16.77
CA ALA A 462 22.21 -21.32 -16.63
C ALA A 462 21.90 -22.64 -15.90
N CYS A 463 20.94 -22.64 -14.97
CA CYS A 463 20.50 -23.85 -14.27
C CYS A 463 19.64 -24.73 -15.19
N GLU A 464 18.81 -24.13 -16.04
CA GLU A 464 17.93 -24.79 -16.97
C GLU A 464 18.74 -25.53 -18.06
N ASP A 465 19.75 -24.88 -18.65
CA ASP A 465 20.71 -25.54 -19.60
C ASP A 465 21.36 -26.78 -18.94
N LEU A 466 21.69 -26.71 -17.64
CA LEU A 466 22.22 -27.84 -16.88
C LEU A 466 21.18 -28.95 -16.69
N VAL A 467 19.94 -28.59 -16.33
CA VAL A 467 18.83 -29.55 -16.11
C VAL A 467 18.57 -30.32 -17.41
N ASP A 468 18.50 -29.66 -18.54
CA ASP A 468 18.32 -30.31 -19.86
C ASP A 468 19.43 -31.29 -20.18
N SER A 469 20.68 -30.89 -19.98
CA SER A 469 21.83 -31.76 -20.17
C SER A 469 21.79 -32.99 -19.26
N LEU A 470 21.48 -32.79 -17.97
CA LEU A 470 21.36 -33.88 -17.01
C LEU A 470 20.23 -34.83 -17.36
N ARG A 471 19.05 -34.29 -17.74
CA ARG A 471 17.89 -35.09 -18.17
C ARG A 471 18.28 -36.05 -19.30
N ASP A 472 18.90 -35.55 -20.37
CA ASP A 472 19.24 -36.34 -21.54
C ASP A 472 20.29 -37.40 -21.19
N GLU A 473 21.35 -37.03 -20.48
CA GLU A 473 22.39 -37.96 -20.05
C GLU A 473 21.83 -39.05 -19.10
N GLN A 474 20.93 -38.70 -18.19
CA GLN A 474 20.35 -39.64 -17.25
C GLN A 474 19.37 -40.61 -17.93
N LYS A 475 18.62 -40.16 -18.94
CA LYS A 475 17.80 -41.04 -19.77
C LYS A 475 18.66 -42.05 -20.53
N GLU A 476 19.78 -41.62 -21.10
CA GLU A 476 20.72 -42.51 -21.80
C GLU A 476 21.33 -43.54 -20.83
N ARG A 477 21.86 -43.10 -19.71
CA ARG A 477 22.36 -43.97 -18.62
C ARG A 477 21.31 -44.96 -18.13
N HIS A 478 20.04 -44.53 -18.05
CA HIS A 478 18.94 -45.41 -17.65
C HIS A 478 18.69 -46.50 -18.71
N MET A 479 18.68 -46.17 -19.99
CA MET A 479 18.51 -47.16 -21.06
C MET A 479 19.63 -48.18 -21.06
N GLU A 480 20.86 -47.78 -20.74
CA GLU A 480 21.98 -48.74 -20.58
C GLU A 480 21.74 -49.68 -19.38
N ARG A 481 21.32 -49.16 -18.21
CA ARG A 481 20.99 -49.99 -17.02
C ARG A 481 19.87 -50.98 -17.33
N LEU A 482 18.86 -50.56 -18.06
CA LEU A 482 17.75 -51.43 -18.47
C LEU A 482 18.22 -52.53 -19.39
N SER A 483 19.08 -52.25 -20.38
CA SER A 483 19.63 -53.21 -21.31
C SER A 483 20.52 -54.25 -20.63
N LYS A 484 21.19 -53.87 -19.54
CA LYS A 484 22.04 -54.76 -18.72
C LYS A 484 21.24 -55.54 -17.65
N GLY A 485 19.92 -55.31 -17.51
CA GLY A 485 19.09 -55.94 -16.52
C GLY A 485 19.34 -55.44 -15.07
N GLU A 486 19.97 -54.29 -14.93
CA GLU A 486 20.31 -53.68 -13.61
C GLU A 486 19.13 -52.98 -12.97
N CYS A 487 18.01 -52.83 -13.66
CA CYS A 487 16.78 -52.22 -13.14
C CYS A 487 15.54 -52.94 -13.69
N LYS A 488 14.44 -52.92 -12.90
CA LYS A 488 13.14 -53.44 -13.32
C LYS A 488 12.47 -52.45 -14.30
N PRO A 489 11.89 -52.93 -15.43
CA PRO A 489 11.22 -52.03 -16.39
C PRO A 489 10.14 -51.16 -15.79
N GLU A 490 9.35 -51.70 -14.81
CA GLU A 490 8.27 -50.96 -14.16
C GLU A 490 8.82 -49.80 -13.28
N ALA A 491 9.93 -50.02 -12.57
CA ALA A 491 10.62 -48.97 -11.83
C ALA A 491 11.25 -47.95 -12.72
N GLY A 492 11.77 -48.41 -13.90
CA GLY A 492 12.36 -47.56 -14.94
C GLY A 492 11.36 -46.60 -15.57
N HIS A 493 10.13 -47.04 -15.81
CA HIS A 493 9.07 -46.17 -16.31
C HIS A 493 8.79 -45.02 -15.35
N VAL A 494 8.62 -45.29 -14.05
CA VAL A 494 8.40 -44.27 -13.05
C VAL A 494 9.60 -43.35 -12.90
N PHE A 495 10.83 -43.85 -13.02
CA PHE A 495 12.04 -43.03 -13.00
C PHE A 495 12.03 -41.99 -14.13
N ILE A 496 11.68 -42.40 -15.37
CA ILE A 496 11.56 -41.47 -16.48
C ILE A 496 10.46 -40.44 -16.28
N GLU A 497 9.28 -40.86 -15.79
CA GLU A 497 8.20 -39.92 -15.47
C GLU A 497 8.62 -38.87 -14.44
N ILE A 498 9.38 -39.25 -13.40
CA ILE A 498 9.89 -38.31 -12.40
C ILE A 498 10.87 -37.31 -13.04
N ILE A 499 11.80 -37.78 -13.86
CA ILE A 499 12.77 -36.92 -14.58
C ILE A 499 12.04 -35.91 -15.48
N ASP A 500 11.03 -36.35 -16.24
CA ASP A 500 10.27 -35.48 -17.13
C ASP A 500 9.46 -34.43 -16.32
N ASN A 501 8.91 -34.77 -15.17
CA ASN A 501 8.23 -33.81 -14.30
C ASN A 501 9.22 -32.80 -13.68
N LEU A 502 10.44 -33.22 -13.33
CA LEU A 502 11.48 -32.33 -12.82
C LEU A 502 11.94 -31.32 -13.88
N GLU A 503 12.15 -31.77 -15.12
CA GLU A 503 12.49 -30.87 -16.24
C GLU A 503 11.37 -29.86 -16.49
N ARG A 504 10.09 -30.28 -16.50
CA ARG A 504 8.96 -29.35 -16.65
C ARG A 504 8.91 -28.28 -15.56
N ILE A 505 9.28 -28.63 -14.32
CA ILE A 505 9.40 -27.64 -13.24
C ILE A 505 10.50 -26.61 -13.57
N SER A 506 11.62 -27.04 -14.17
CA SER A 506 12.68 -26.14 -14.60
C SER A 506 12.24 -25.23 -15.76
N ASP A 507 11.52 -25.77 -16.75
CA ASP A 507 10.93 -24.99 -17.85
C ASP A 507 10.05 -23.86 -17.32
N HIS A 508 9.16 -24.18 -16.35
CA HIS A 508 8.29 -23.17 -15.72
C HIS A 508 9.08 -22.15 -14.93
N ALA A 509 10.18 -22.54 -14.28
CA ALA A 509 11.08 -21.60 -13.60
C ALA A 509 11.75 -20.64 -14.61
N GLN A 510 12.16 -21.14 -15.79
CA GLN A 510 12.71 -20.33 -16.88
C GLN A 510 11.70 -19.31 -17.39
N ASN A 511 10.43 -19.71 -17.62
CA ASN A 511 9.38 -18.80 -18.03
C ASN A 511 9.21 -17.65 -17.04
N VAL A 512 9.15 -17.95 -15.72
CA VAL A 512 9.06 -16.94 -14.67
C VAL A 512 10.23 -15.96 -14.71
N ALA A 513 11.44 -16.46 -14.97
CA ALA A 513 12.63 -15.61 -15.10
C ALA A 513 12.56 -14.70 -16.33
N GLU A 514 12.06 -15.19 -17.46
CA GLU A 514 11.88 -14.40 -18.68
C GLU A 514 10.87 -13.26 -18.48
N TYR A 515 9.74 -13.51 -17.81
CA TYR A 515 8.76 -12.44 -17.50
C TYR A 515 9.41 -11.32 -16.68
N ILE A 516 10.23 -11.66 -15.68
CA ILE A 516 10.95 -10.65 -14.90
C ILE A 516 11.92 -9.85 -15.74
N MET A 517 12.60 -10.47 -16.70
CA MET A 517 13.50 -9.76 -17.61
C MET A 517 12.75 -8.80 -18.55
N ASN A 518 11.53 -9.13 -18.93
CA ASN A 518 10.68 -8.30 -19.79
C ASN A 518 10.09 -7.10 -19.06
N GLU A 519 9.85 -7.21 -17.74
CA GLU A 519 9.29 -6.12 -16.91
C GLU A 519 10.31 -4.99 -16.63
N ILE A 520 11.57 -5.18 -16.88
CA ILE A 520 12.67 -4.29 -16.51
C ILE A 520 13.30 -3.62 -17.72
#